data_d3d7deb9cf38186c4e665718ee721df3
#
_entry.id   d3d7deb9cf38186c4e665718ee721df3
#
_cell.length_a   1.000
_cell.length_b   1.000
_cell.length_c   1.000
_cell.angle_alpha   90.00
_cell.angle_beta   90.00
_cell.angle_gamma   90.00
#
_symmetry.space_group_name_H-M   'P 1'
#
loop_
_entity.id
_entity.type
_entity.pdbx_description
1 polymer ?
#
loop_
_entity_poly.entity_id
_entity_poly.type
_entity_poly.pdbx_seq_one_letter_code
_entity_poly.pdbx_strand_id
1 'polypeptide(L)'
;MPPKTQILDDFLSFLTAQKHVSHHTLSNYKRDIEQFFNLIQDPLEEISYRSCRFYLYTLSKKGYDPRSIARKVSACRSFWRFLHHMALLDTSPWDALSLPKQGHRLPTTLSVQD
;
A
#
# COMPACT_ATOMS: atom_id res chain seq x y z
N MET A 1 -10.48 -0.20 -17.83
CA MET A 1 -9.65 -0.83 -16.79
C MET A 1 -10.42 -1.99 -16.15
N PRO A 2 -9.79 -3.12 -15.91
CA PRO A 2 -10.47 -4.25 -15.27
C PRO A 2 -10.95 -3.89 -13.86
N PRO A 3 -11.89 -4.68 -13.30
CA PRO A 3 -12.33 -4.45 -11.92
C PRO A 3 -11.16 -4.57 -10.93
N LYS A 4 -11.25 -3.83 -9.83
CA LYS A 4 -10.22 -3.85 -8.78
C LYS A 4 -9.93 -5.25 -8.28
N THR A 5 -10.98 -6.07 -8.10
CA THR A 5 -10.81 -7.44 -7.59
C THR A 5 -9.99 -8.29 -8.54
N GLN A 6 -10.22 -8.13 -9.85
CA GLN A 6 -9.45 -8.85 -10.86
C GLN A 6 -7.98 -8.42 -10.83
N ILE A 7 -7.75 -7.12 -10.74
CA ILE A 7 -6.39 -6.58 -10.72
C ILE A 7 -5.66 -7.05 -9.46
N LEU A 8 -6.36 -7.12 -8.33
CA LEU A 8 -5.77 -7.62 -7.10
C LEU A 8 -5.36 -9.09 -7.24
N ASP A 9 -6.22 -9.91 -7.84
CA ASP A 9 -5.89 -11.31 -8.09
C ASP A 9 -4.67 -11.44 -8.99
N ASP A 10 -4.59 -10.61 -10.03
CA ASP A 10 -3.43 -10.58 -10.93
C ASP A 10 -2.16 -10.20 -10.18
N PHE A 11 -2.25 -9.23 -9.27
CA PHE A 11 -1.13 -8.82 -8.46
C PHE A 11 -0.63 -9.96 -7.57
N LEU A 12 -1.55 -10.67 -6.92
CA LEU A 12 -1.17 -11.79 -6.06
C LEU A 12 -0.52 -12.92 -6.85
N SER A 13 -1.03 -13.19 -8.05
CA SER A 13 -0.42 -14.18 -8.95
C SER A 13 0.97 -13.74 -9.38
N PHE A 14 1.14 -12.46 -9.66
CA PHE A 14 2.43 -11.89 -10.05
C PHE A 14 3.45 -12.08 -8.91
N LEU A 15 3.04 -11.80 -7.67
CA LEU A 15 3.94 -11.97 -6.52
C LEU A 15 4.34 -13.42 -6.34
N THR A 16 3.40 -14.34 -6.51
CA THR A 16 3.69 -15.77 -6.39
C THR A 16 4.72 -16.21 -7.43
N ALA A 17 4.56 -15.75 -8.68
CA ALA A 17 5.43 -16.16 -9.77
C ALA A 17 6.82 -15.53 -9.69
N GLN A 18 6.90 -14.27 -9.24
CA GLN A 18 8.15 -13.50 -9.33
C GLN A 18 8.98 -13.55 -8.05
N LYS A 19 8.34 -13.61 -6.90
CA LYS A 19 9.05 -13.41 -5.63
C LYS A 19 8.98 -14.60 -4.67
N HIS A 20 8.27 -15.63 -5.03
CA HIS A 20 8.12 -16.83 -4.19
C HIS A 20 7.70 -16.50 -2.77
N VAL A 21 6.78 -15.55 -2.62
CA VAL A 21 6.32 -15.15 -1.29
C VAL A 21 5.51 -16.25 -0.66
N SER A 22 5.51 -16.30 0.68
CA SER A 22 4.76 -17.32 1.41
C SER A 22 3.25 -17.10 1.28
N HIS A 23 2.50 -18.15 1.51
CA HIS A 23 1.04 -18.07 1.52
C HIS A 23 0.54 -17.05 2.55
N HIS A 24 1.20 -17.01 3.71
CA HIS A 24 0.86 -16.09 4.78
C HIS A 24 1.05 -14.63 4.33
N THR A 25 2.15 -14.36 3.63
CA THR A 25 2.43 -13.02 3.11
C THR A 25 1.39 -12.60 2.08
N LEU A 26 1.00 -13.52 1.19
CA LEU A 26 -0.05 -13.26 0.21
C LEU A 26 -1.37 -12.92 0.88
N SER A 27 -1.74 -13.66 1.93
CA SER A 27 -2.96 -13.39 2.68
C SER A 27 -2.94 -12.01 3.30
N ASN A 28 -1.79 -11.60 3.83
CA ASN A 28 -1.64 -10.27 4.42
C ASN A 28 -1.77 -9.16 3.37
N TYR A 29 -1.15 -9.34 2.21
CA TYR A 29 -1.28 -8.38 1.12
C TYR A 29 -2.75 -8.24 0.70
N LYS A 30 -3.42 -9.36 0.52
CA LYS A 30 -4.81 -9.36 0.08
C LYS A 30 -5.69 -8.61 1.08
N ARG A 31 -5.54 -8.94 2.36
CA ARG A 31 -6.34 -8.33 3.42
C ARG A 31 -6.11 -6.83 3.50
N ASP A 32 -4.86 -6.41 3.48
CA ASP A 32 -4.53 -4.99 3.62
C ASP A 32 -5.03 -4.17 2.44
N ILE A 33 -4.90 -4.70 1.23
CA ILE A 33 -5.34 -3.98 0.04
C ILE A 33 -6.87 -3.96 -0.04
N GLU A 34 -7.54 -5.06 0.34
CA GLU A 34 -8.99 -5.09 0.39
C GLU A 34 -9.53 -4.09 1.40
N GLN A 35 -8.86 -3.94 2.52
CA GLN A 35 -9.24 -2.94 3.52
C GLN A 35 -9.17 -1.54 2.93
N PHE A 36 -8.12 -1.26 2.16
CA PHE A 36 -7.99 0.03 1.48
C PHE A 36 -9.14 0.23 0.48
N PHE A 37 -9.46 -0.78 -0.32
CA PHE A 37 -10.55 -0.70 -1.29
C PHE A 37 -11.91 -0.50 -0.63
N ASN A 38 -12.11 -1.10 0.54
CA ASN A 38 -13.38 -0.94 1.26
C ASN A 38 -13.54 0.49 1.79
N LEU A 39 -12.46 1.11 2.17
CA LEU A 39 -12.51 2.47 2.68
C LEU A 39 -12.51 3.51 1.56
N ILE A 40 -11.71 3.29 0.54
CA ILE A 40 -11.57 4.21 -0.60
C ILE A 40 -12.18 3.50 -1.81
N GLN A 41 -13.39 3.89 -2.16
CA GLN A 41 -14.16 3.22 -3.21
C GLN A 41 -14.06 3.88 -4.58
N ASP A 42 -13.26 4.94 -4.69
CA ASP A 42 -13.02 5.60 -5.97
C ASP A 42 -12.38 4.64 -6.97
N PRO A 43 -12.59 4.85 -8.27
CA PRO A 43 -11.83 4.11 -9.29
C PRO A 43 -10.33 4.32 -9.08
N LEU A 44 -9.54 3.31 -9.44
CA LEU A 44 -8.09 3.36 -9.21
C LEU A 44 -7.44 4.60 -9.81
N GLU A 45 -7.87 5.00 -11.00
CA GLU A 45 -7.31 6.16 -11.68
C GLU A 45 -7.68 7.48 -11.03
N GLU A 46 -8.66 7.47 -10.13
CA GLU A 46 -9.10 8.69 -9.43
C GLU A 46 -8.61 8.76 -7.99
N ILE A 47 -7.94 7.72 -7.52
CA ILE A 47 -7.40 7.73 -6.16
C ILE A 47 -6.25 8.73 -6.11
N SER A 48 -6.35 9.69 -5.19
CA SER A 48 -5.43 10.81 -5.08
C SER A 48 -4.62 10.76 -3.80
N TYR A 49 -3.64 11.64 -3.71
CA TYR A 49 -2.88 11.86 -2.48
C TYR A 49 -3.83 12.09 -1.29
N ARG A 50 -4.90 12.83 -1.52
CA ARG A 50 -5.89 13.14 -0.50
C ARG A 50 -6.59 11.87 0.02
N SER A 51 -6.91 10.96 -0.89
CA SER A 51 -7.49 9.66 -0.53
C SER A 51 -6.54 8.88 0.36
N CYS A 52 -5.26 8.87 0.02
CA CYS A 52 -4.26 8.16 0.80
C CYS A 52 -4.10 8.75 2.19
N ARG A 53 -4.13 10.08 2.30
CA ARG A 53 -4.06 10.74 3.59
C ARG A 53 -5.28 10.43 4.45
N PHE A 54 -6.45 10.37 3.84
CA PHE A 54 -7.67 10.01 4.55
C PHE A 54 -7.59 8.59 5.09
N TYR A 55 -7.02 7.68 4.28
CA TYR A 55 -6.80 6.31 4.70
C TYR A 55 -5.90 6.25 5.94
N LEU A 56 -4.77 6.96 5.91
CA LEU A 56 -3.87 7.02 7.07
C LEU A 56 -4.55 7.58 8.30
N TYR A 57 -5.29 8.65 8.13
CA TYR A 57 -6.03 9.27 9.22
C TYR A 57 -7.01 8.27 9.84
N THR A 58 -7.74 7.56 9.00
CA THR A 58 -8.73 6.58 9.46
C THR A 58 -8.08 5.44 10.23
N LEU A 59 -6.94 4.92 9.74
CA LEU A 59 -6.22 3.87 10.44
C LEU A 59 -5.76 4.33 11.81
N SER A 60 -5.25 5.55 11.87
CA SER A 60 -4.79 6.13 13.14
C SER A 60 -5.95 6.29 14.12
N LYS A 61 -7.10 6.74 13.65
CA LYS A 61 -8.28 6.90 14.48
C LYS A 61 -8.81 5.57 14.99
N LYS A 62 -8.63 4.51 14.22
CA LYS A 62 -9.04 3.17 14.64
C LYS A 62 -8.10 2.54 15.64
N GLY A 63 -6.97 3.17 15.91
CA GLY A 63 -6.05 2.69 16.93
C GLY A 63 -4.94 1.78 16.43
N TYR A 64 -4.76 1.65 15.13
CA TYR A 64 -3.63 0.90 14.59
C TYR A 64 -2.33 1.61 14.95
N ASP A 65 -1.32 0.84 15.34
CA ASP A 65 -0.03 1.43 15.68
C ASP A 65 0.76 1.80 14.40
N PRO A 66 1.80 2.63 14.52
CA PRO A 66 2.57 3.06 13.35
C PRO A 66 3.16 1.93 12.53
N ARG A 67 3.55 0.83 13.18
CA ARG A 67 4.12 -0.31 12.47
C ARG A 67 3.09 -0.99 11.57
N SER A 68 1.88 -1.18 12.10
CA SER A 68 0.79 -1.77 11.31
C SER A 68 0.40 -0.86 10.16
N ILE A 69 0.34 0.45 10.41
CA ILE A 69 0.02 1.42 9.37
C ILE A 69 1.08 1.37 8.26
N ALA A 70 2.36 1.34 8.64
CA ALA A 70 3.46 1.26 7.67
C ALA A 70 3.35 0.00 6.82
N ARG A 71 3.03 -1.14 7.44
CA ARG A 71 2.88 -2.39 6.70
C ARG A 71 1.75 -2.30 5.68
N LYS A 72 0.60 -1.74 6.08
CA LYS A 72 -0.56 -1.61 5.19
C LYS A 72 -0.26 -0.66 4.02
N VAL A 73 0.43 0.43 4.29
CA VAL A 73 0.83 1.37 3.23
C VAL A 73 1.82 0.72 2.28
N SER A 74 2.76 -0.06 2.82
CA SER A 74 3.74 -0.78 1.99
C SER A 74 3.04 -1.74 1.03
N ALA A 75 2.00 -2.43 1.51
CA ALA A 75 1.22 -3.32 0.65
C ALA A 75 0.57 -2.54 -0.49
N CYS A 76 -0.03 -1.39 -0.18
CA CYS A 76 -0.65 -0.55 -1.20
C CYS A 76 0.38 0.00 -2.18
N ARG A 77 1.54 0.43 -1.69
CA ARG A 77 2.60 0.91 -2.58
C ARG A 77 3.08 -0.18 -3.54
N SER A 78 3.19 -1.41 -3.05
CA SER A 78 3.57 -2.53 -3.90
C SER A 78 2.54 -2.77 -4.98
N PHE A 79 1.26 -2.66 -4.62
CA PHE A 79 0.17 -2.80 -5.57
C PHE A 79 0.27 -1.72 -6.67
N TRP A 80 0.54 -0.46 -6.29
CA TRP A 80 0.67 0.62 -7.27
C TRP A 80 1.91 0.45 -8.15
N ARG A 81 3.00 -0.10 -7.62
CA ARG A 81 4.16 -0.44 -8.46
C ARG A 81 3.79 -1.48 -9.51
N PHE A 82 2.94 -2.46 -9.12
CA PHE A 82 2.44 -3.45 -10.06
C PHE A 82 1.58 -2.79 -11.13
N LEU A 83 0.70 -1.85 -10.75
CA LEU A 83 -0.12 -1.14 -11.73
C LEU A 83 0.74 -0.39 -12.74
N HIS A 84 1.81 0.22 -12.28
CA HIS A 84 2.75 0.90 -13.16
C HIS A 84 3.46 -0.09 -14.09
N HIS A 85 3.90 -1.21 -13.52
CA HIS A 85 4.56 -2.28 -14.29
C HIS A 85 3.66 -2.79 -15.41
N MET A 86 2.38 -2.89 -15.15
CA MET A 86 1.40 -3.36 -16.15
C MET A 86 0.90 -2.25 -17.06
N ALA A 87 1.46 -1.07 -16.93
CA ALA A 87 1.08 0.11 -17.73
C ALA A 87 -0.38 0.50 -17.57
N LEU A 88 -0.97 0.20 -16.40
CA LEU A 88 -2.34 0.58 -16.11
C LEU A 88 -2.44 1.99 -15.58
N LEU A 89 -1.44 2.44 -14.83
CA LEU A 89 -1.37 3.80 -14.30
C LEU A 89 0.07 4.31 -14.40
N ASP A 90 0.23 5.60 -14.64
CA ASP A 90 1.54 6.22 -14.82
C ASP A 90 2.13 6.78 -13.53
N THR A 91 1.28 7.13 -12.58
CA THR A 91 1.73 7.79 -11.35
C THR A 91 1.14 7.08 -10.15
N SER A 92 1.74 7.31 -8.99
CA SER A 92 1.24 6.75 -7.74
C SER A 92 0.89 7.87 -6.76
N PRO A 93 -0.31 7.81 -6.16
CA PRO A 93 -0.71 8.82 -5.17
C PRO A 93 0.09 8.69 -3.86
N TRP A 94 0.85 7.59 -3.72
CA TRP A 94 1.63 7.33 -2.51
C TRP A 94 3.00 8.00 -2.51
N ASP A 95 3.47 8.50 -3.66
CA ASP A 95 4.84 8.99 -3.79
C ASP A 95 5.14 10.18 -2.90
N ALA A 96 4.18 11.07 -2.70
CA ALA A 96 4.36 12.26 -1.88
C ALA A 96 4.04 12.05 -0.41
N LEU A 97 3.62 10.85 -0.04
CA LEU A 97 3.13 10.57 1.29
C LEU A 97 4.26 10.25 2.27
N SER A 98 4.28 10.94 3.41
CA SER A 98 5.20 10.63 4.49
C SER A 98 4.53 9.71 5.49
N LEU A 99 5.22 8.64 5.87
CA LEU A 99 4.70 7.71 6.88
C LEU A 99 4.99 8.22 8.29
N PRO A 100 4.15 7.86 9.26
CA PRO A 100 4.46 8.17 10.65
C PRO A 100 5.75 7.50 11.06
N LYS A 101 6.52 8.17 11.91
CA LYS A 101 7.77 7.60 12.42
C LYS A 101 7.47 6.41 13.32
N GLN A 102 8.31 5.39 13.19
CA GLN A 102 8.18 4.20 14.00
C GLN A 102 9.17 4.27 15.16
N GLY A 103 8.83 4.86 16.15
CA GLY A 103 9.67 4.89 17.34
C GLY A 103 11.16 5.07 17.13
N HIS A 104 11.69 4.98 16.81
CA HIS A 104 12.64 5.22 16.57
C HIS A 104 13.49 5.26 16.02
N ARG A 105 13.87 5.40 15.80
CA ARG A 105 14.50 5.54 15.11
C ARG A 105 15.32 5.89 14.75
N LEU A 106 15.64 5.99 14.92
CA LEU A 106 16.50 6.43 14.53
C LEU A 106 17.16 6.73 14.20
N PRO A 107 17.62 6.89 14.21
CA PRO A 107 18.35 7.35 13.71
C PRO A 107 19.06 7.30 13.15
N THR A 108 19.08 7.48 13.04
CA THR A 108 19.82 7.67 12.50
C THR A 108 20.25 7.52 11.84
N THR A 109 20.31 7.62 11.65
CA THR A 109 20.84 7.83 10.96
C THR A 109 20.96 7.69 10.30
N LEU A 110 21.04 7.77 10.00
CA LEU A 110 21.45 8.05 9.38
C LEU A 110 21.39 8.21 9.07
N SER A 111 21.17 8.26 8.90
CA SER A 111 21.40 8.79 8.61
C SER A 111 21.19 8.96 8.40
N VAL A 112 21.11 9.01 8.19
CA VAL A 112 21.24 9.59 8.12
C VAL A 112 20.96 9.88 8.17
N GLN A 113 20.81 9.98 7.83
CA GLN A 113 20.95 10.47 8.04
C GLN A 113 20.69 10.72 8.21
N ASP A 114 20.59 10.67 8.06
CA ASP A 114 20.78 10.96 8.33
C ASP A 114 20.75 10.96 8.38
#